data_579b2a474fdf2e22cf9076aeb8ed8ff0
#
_entry.id   579b2a474fdf2e22cf9076aeb8ed8ff0
#
_cell.length_a   1.000
_cell.length_b   1.000
_cell.length_c   1.000
_cell.angle_alpha   90.00
_cell.angle_beta   90.00
_cell.angle_gamma   90.00
#
_symmetry.space_group_name_H-M   'P 1'
#
loop_
_entity.id
_entity.type
_entity.pdbx_description
1 polymer ?
#
loop_
_entity_poly.entity_id
_entity_poly.type
_entity_poly.pdbx_seq_one_letter_code
_entity_poly.pdbx_strand_id
1 'polypeptide(L)'
;DGPMPQTRFVTRKALALGLRPIVVVNKIDRPGARPHWVVDQTFDLFDRLGATEEQLDFPVVYASALAGYAVNEVEEAEAAAAAENPSMAPLFETILDRVPARADDPNGPLQFQISALDYSSYVGRIGIGRINRGTVRGGETVLLMHGDEKTPVTAKVNQVLRFRGLEREVVPFAEAGDIVAINGIENIDIGSTLCKVGN
;
A
#
# COMPACT_ATOMS: atom_id res chain seq x y z
N ASP A 1 -24.67 5.91 2.03
CA ASP A 1 -24.60 4.88 3.08
C ASP A 1 -23.41 5.20 3.98
N GLY A 2 -23.59 5.08 5.30
CA GLY A 2 -22.52 5.24 6.27
C GLY A 2 -21.63 3.99 6.37
N PRO A 3 -20.82 3.87 7.47
CA PRO A 3 -19.95 2.72 7.69
C PRO A 3 -20.73 1.40 7.72
N MET A 4 -20.27 0.44 6.96
CA MET A 4 -20.86 -0.90 6.83
C MET A 4 -20.14 -1.91 7.75
N PRO A 5 -20.68 -3.12 7.99
CA PRO A 5 -20.04 -4.11 8.87
C PRO A 5 -18.59 -4.44 8.53
N GLN A 6 -18.26 -4.48 7.23
CA GLN A 6 -16.87 -4.69 6.77
C GLN A 6 -15.97 -3.51 7.12
N THR A 7 -16.47 -2.28 7.01
CA THR A 7 -15.75 -1.07 7.45
C THR A 7 -15.35 -1.20 8.92
N ARG A 8 -16.28 -1.60 9.78
CA ARG A 8 -16.01 -1.81 11.21
C ARG A 8 -14.90 -2.83 11.45
N PHE A 9 -14.91 -3.93 10.72
CA PHE A 9 -13.92 -5.01 10.88
C PHE A 9 -12.51 -4.55 10.49
N VAL A 10 -12.38 -3.93 9.32
CA VAL A 10 -11.10 -3.44 8.80
C VAL A 10 -10.56 -2.29 9.66
N THR A 11 -11.41 -1.32 9.99
CA THR A 11 -11.04 -0.16 10.81
C THR A 11 -10.51 -0.58 12.18
N ARG A 12 -11.16 -1.54 12.85
CA ARG A 12 -10.68 -2.05 14.14
C ARG A 12 -9.23 -2.54 14.06
N LYS A 13 -8.89 -3.27 13.00
CA LYS A 13 -7.52 -3.77 12.80
C LYS A 13 -6.54 -2.64 12.49
N ALA A 14 -6.94 -1.68 11.66
CA ALA A 14 -6.11 -0.54 11.31
C ALA A 14 -5.79 0.33 12.54
N LEU A 15 -6.82 0.66 13.35
CA LEU A 15 -6.64 1.44 14.58
C LEU A 15 -5.75 0.72 15.59
N ALA A 16 -5.92 -0.60 15.77
CA ALA A 16 -5.08 -1.42 16.66
C ALA A 16 -3.61 -1.47 16.22
N LEU A 17 -3.32 -1.26 14.94
CA LEU A 17 -1.96 -1.14 14.39
C LEU A 17 -1.41 0.29 14.48
N GLY A 18 -2.13 1.22 15.11
CA GLY A 18 -1.72 2.63 15.23
C GLY A 18 -1.82 3.42 13.93
N LEU A 19 -2.54 2.92 12.92
CA LEU A 19 -2.71 3.66 11.67
C LEU A 19 -3.63 4.87 11.87
N ARG A 20 -3.28 5.99 11.23
CA ARG A 20 -4.10 7.22 11.22
C ARG A 20 -5.02 7.19 10.00
N PRO A 21 -6.35 7.28 10.19
CA PRO A 21 -7.29 7.23 9.10
C PRO A 21 -7.37 8.55 8.32
N ILE A 22 -7.66 8.44 7.02
CA ILE A 22 -8.18 9.53 6.19
C ILE A 22 -9.57 9.09 5.74
N VAL A 23 -10.58 9.90 5.96
CA VAL A 23 -11.97 9.60 5.62
C VAL A 23 -12.32 10.23 4.28
N VAL A 24 -12.66 9.40 3.29
CA VAL A 24 -13.13 9.87 1.99
C VAL A 24 -14.61 9.55 1.84
N VAL A 25 -15.44 10.58 1.86
CA VAL A 25 -16.89 10.46 1.62
C VAL A 25 -17.12 10.54 0.12
N ASN A 26 -17.21 9.37 -0.52
CA ASN A 26 -17.37 9.28 -1.98
C ASN A 26 -18.84 9.23 -2.40
N LYS A 27 -19.10 9.54 -3.67
CA LYS A 27 -20.42 9.53 -4.30
C LYS A 27 -21.34 10.64 -3.76
N ILE A 28 -20.78 11.79 -3.44
CA ILE A 28 -21.56 12.96 -2.94
C ILE A 28 -22.46 13.56 -4.03
N ASP A 29 -22.19 13.26 -5.30
CA ASP A 29 -22.99 13.61 -6.48
C ASP A 29 -24.34 12.89 -6.56
N ARG A 30 -24.55 11.85 -5.76
CA ARG A 30 -25.79 11.07 -5.84
C ARG A 30 -26.96 11.78 -5.15
N PRO A 31 -28.17 11.72 -5.76
CA PRO A 31 -29.38 12.21 -5.10
C PRO A 31 -29.60 11.54 -3.73
N GLY A 32 -29.84 12.34 -2.70
CA GLY A 32 -30.02 11.87 -1.34
C GLY A 32 -28.71 11.52 -0.60
N ALA A 33 -27.55 11.91 -1.10
CA ALA A 33 -26.30 11.85 -0.36
C ALA A 33 -26.40 12.67 0.94
N ARG A 34 -25.85 12.16 2.03
CA ARG A 34 -25.86 12.78 3.37
C ARG A 34 -24.42 12.83 3.92
N PRO A 35 -23.54 13.62 3.31
CA PRO A 35 -22.10 13.58 3.64
C PRO A 35 -21.82 13.86 5.12
N HIS A 36 -22.42 14.89 5.71
CA HIS A 36 -22.23 15.21 7.14
C HIS A 36 -22.66 14.07 8.06
N TRP A 37 -23.83 13.49 7.81
CA TRP A 37 -24.28 12.33 8.59
C TRP A 37 -23.32 11.13 8.49
N VAL A 38 -22.71 10.92 7.33
CA VAL A 38 -21.71 9.85 7.14
C VAL A 38 -20.46 10.12 7.97
N VAL A 39 -20.00 11.37 8.03
CA VAL A 39 -18.87 11.77 8.89
C VAL A 39 -19.18 11.52 10.36
N ASP A 40 -20.35 11.96 10.85
CA ASP A 40 -20.79 11.72 12.23
C ASP A 40 -20.82 10.22 12.57
N GLN A 41 -21.39 9.40 11.69
CA GLN A 41 -21.41 7.94 11.88
C GLN A 41 -20.01 7.29 11.84
N THR A 42 -19.09 7.89 11.10
CA THR A 42 -17.71 7.42 11.04
C THR A 42 -16.96 7.78 12.32
N PHE A 43 -17.14 8.99 12.83
CA PHE A 43 -16.60 9.43 14.11
C PHE A 43 -17.11 8.54 15.26
N ASP A 44 -18.43 8.33 15.36
CA ASP A 44 -19.04 7.43 16.34
C ASP A 44 -18.48 6.00 16.26
N LEU A 45 -18.22 5.51 15.05
CA LEU A 45 -17.63 4.20 14.87
C LEU A 45 -16.20 4.14 15.40
N PHE A 46 -15.37 5.13 15.10
CA PHE A 46 -13.96 5.16 15.52
C PHE A 46 -13.87 5.28 17.06
N ASP A 47 -14.67 6.14 17.66
CA ASP A 47 -14.76 6.29 19.11
C ASP A 47 -15.15 4.95 19.78
N ARG A 48 -16.20 4.29 19.31
CA ARG A 48 -16.62 2.96 19.82
C ARG A 48 -15.59 1.85 19.60
N LEU A 49 -14.69 2.01 18.66
CA LEU A 49 -13.58 1.08 18.42
C LEU A 49 -12.35 1.37 19.28
N GLY A 50 -12.40 2.44 20.10
CA GLY A 50 -11.31 2.84 20.99
C GLY A 50 -10.16 3.56 20.27
N ALA A 51 -10.49 4.36 19.25
CA ALA A 51 -9.52 5.21 18.58
C ALA A 51 -8.90 6.21 19.55
N THR A 52 -7.62 6.51 19.37
CA THR A 52 -6.93 7.57 20.12
C THR A 52 -7.36 8.96 19.65
N GLU A 53 -7.09 10.01 20.43
CA GLU A 53 -7.37 11.40 20.04
C GLU A 53 -6.77 11.74 18.67
N GLU A 54 -5.52 11.30 18.40
CA GLU A 54 -4.86 11.47 17.12
C GLU A 54 -5.56 10.74 15.96
N GLN A 55 -6.21 9.62 16.24
CA GLN A 55 -6.97 8.86 15.26
C GLN A 55 -8.37 9.42 15.04
N LEU A 56 -8.93 10.13 16.03
CA LEU A 56 -10.20 10.84 15.92
C LEU A 56 -10.06 12.20 15.21
N ASP A 57 -8.85 12.77 15.19
CA ASP A 57 -8.50 13.98 14.38
C ASP A 57 -8.20 13.60 12.92
N PHE A 58 -9.11 12.87 12.30
CA PHE A 58 -8.94 12.45 10.91
C PHE A 58 -9.39 13.54 9.93
N PRO A 59 -8.64 13.78 8.85
CA PRO A 59 -9.09 14.64 7.77
C PRO A 59 -10.23 13.98 7.00
N VAL A 60 -11.17 14.82 6.53
CA VAL A 60 -12.27 14.41 5.68
C VAL A 60 -12.12 15.02 4.31
N VAL A 61 -12.32 14.20 3.27
CA VAL A 61 -12.35 14.63 1.87
C VAL A 61 -13.67 14.16 1.27
N TYR A 62 -14.36 15.04 0.60
CA TYR A 62 -15.59 14.74 -0.12
C TYR A 62 -15.29 14.54 -1.60
N ALA A 63 -15.85 13.50 -2.21
CA ALA A 63 -15.46 13.17 -3.59
C ALA A 63 -16.61 12.58 -4.43
N SER A 64 -16.51 12.76 -5.72
CA SER A 64 -17.16 11.92 -6.72
C SER A 64 -16.08 11.33 -7.64
N ALA A 65 -15.69 10.10 -7.37
CA ALA A 65 -14.71 9.40 -8.21
C ALA A 65 -15.20 9.19 -9.64
N LEU A 66 -16.54 9.10 -9.83
CA LEU A 66 -17.15 8.99 -11.15
C LEU A 66 -17.02 10.29 -11.95
N ALA A 67 -17.25 11.43 -11.30
CA ALA A 67 -17.13 12.74 -11.92
C ALA A 67 -15.67 13.29 -11.89
N GLY A 68 -14.75 12.61 -11.18
CA GLY A 68 -13.32 12.93 -11.18
C GLY A 68 -12.92 14.12 -10.32
N TYR A 69 -13.71 14.46 -9.29
CA TYR A 69 -13.36 15.57 -8.40
C TYR A 69 -13.34 15.18 -6.91
N ALA A 70 -12.58 15.95 -6.14
CA ALA A 70 -12.57 15.94 -4.68
C ALA A 70 -12.52 17.38 -4.15
N VAL A 71 -13.09 17.58 -2.95
CA VAL A 71 -13.12 18.87 -2.26
C VAL A 71 -12.92 18.65 -0.74
N ASN A 72 -12.43 19.66 -0.05
CA ASN A 72 -12.27 19.60 1.41
C ASN A 72 -13.55 19.98 2.14
N GLU A 73 -14.38 20.84 1.53
CA GLU A 73 -15.68 21.26 2.07
C GLU A 73 -16.78 20.82 1.11
N VAL A 74 -17.87 20.27 1.66
CA VAL A 74 -18.95 19.71 0.82
C VAL A 74 -19.67 20.78 -0.01
N GLU A 75 -19.66 22.03 0.46
CA GLU A 75 -20.25 23.20 -0.21
C GLU A 75 -19.57 23.54 -1.53
N GLU A 76 -18.32 23.13 -1.69
CA GLU A 76 -17.53 23.34 -2.92
C GLU A 76 -17.86 22.32 -4.03
N ALA A 77 -18.60 21.26 -3.69
CA ALA A 77 -18.84 20.12 -4.59
C ALA A 77 -19.55 20.51 -5.88
N GLU A 78 -20.50 21.42 -5.83
CA GLU A 78 -21.25 21.87 -7.03
C GLU A 78 -20.35 22.64 -8.00
N ALA A 79 -19.51 23.53 -7.47
CA ALA A 79 -18.55 24.28 -8.26
C ALA A 79 -17.46 23.37 -8.85
N ALA A 80 -16.96 22.39 -8.08
CA ALA A 80 -15.98 21.41 -8.53
C ALA A 80 -16.55 20.49 -9.63
N ALA A 81 -17.81 20.09 -9.51
CA ALA A 81 -18.51 19.28 -10.51
C ALA A 81 -18.75 20.02 -11.84
N ALA A 82 -18.97 21.34 -11.76
CA ALA A 82 -19.18 22.21 -12.93
C ALA A 82 -17.89 22.71 -13.57
N ALA A 83 -16.74 22.44 -12.99
CA ALA A 83 -15.45 22.87 -13.50
C ALA A 83 -15.13 22.22 -14.86
N GLU A 84 -14.49 22.95 -15.76
CA GLU A 84 -14.06 22.45 -17.07
C GLU A 84 -13.07 21.28 -16.92
N ASN A 85 -12.24 21.30 -15.86
CA ASN A 85 -11.27 20.25 -15.54
C ASN A 85 -11.44 19.83 -14.07
N PRO A 86 -12.35 18.89 -13.76
CA PRO A 86 -12.50 18.34 -12.43
C PRO A 86 -11.19 17.75 -11.92
N SER A 87 -10.91 17.87 -10.62
CA SER A 87 -9.63 17.46 -10.06
C SER A 87 -9.77 16.67 -8.76
N MET A 88 -8.97 15.62 -8.64
CA MET A 88 -8.79 14.85 -7.41
C MET A 88 -7.63 15.38 -6.54
N ALA A 89 -7.04 16.52 -6.91
CA ALA A 89 -5.89 17.11 -6.19
C ALA A 89 -6.11 17.24 -4.68
N PRO A 90 -7.25 17.71 -4.16
CA PRO A 90 -7.48 17.82 -2.72
C PRO A 90 -7.29 16.49 -1.97
N LEU A 91 -7.71 15.36 -2.56
CA LEU A 91 -7.46 14.04 -1.99
C LEU A 91 -5.97 13.68 -1.98
N PHE A 92 -5.27 13.91 -3.07
CA PHE A 92 -3.84 13.60 -3.16
C PHE A 92 -3.01 14.49 -2.25
N GLU A 93 -3.33 15.76 -2.15
CA GLU A 93 -2.69 16.72 -1.23
C GLU A 93 -2.90 16.30 0.23
N THR A 94 -4.12 15.88 0.60
CA THR A 94 -4.40 15.34 1.93
C THR A 94 -3.57 14.10 2.23
N ILE A 95 -3.40 13.18 1.26
CA ILE A 95 -2.56 12.00 1.42
C ILE A 95 -1.09 12.41 1.62
N LEU A 96 -0.58 13.33 0.81
CA LEU A 96 0.81 13.80 0.92
C LEU A 96 1.11 14.50 2.24
N ASP A 97 0.12 15.24 2.78
CA ASP A 97 0.25 15.94 4.05
C ASP A 97 0.17 14.98 5.26
N ARG A 98 -0.74 14.01 5.22
CA ARG A 98 -1.08 13.18 6.38
C ARG A 98 -0.37 11.85 6.43
N VAL A 99 0.10 11.32 5.30
CA VAL A 99 0.83 10.06 5.26
C VAL A 99 2.33 10.32 5.21
N PRO A 100 3.07 10.00 6.28
CA PRO A 100 4.50 10.25 6.29
C PRO A 100 5.19 9.40 5.23
N ALA A 101 6.14 10.02 4.53
CA ALA A 101 7.02 9.30 3.64
C ALA A 101 7.81 8.24 4.43
N ARG A 102 7.92 7.05 3.86
CA ARG A 102 8.68 5.99 4.50
C ARG A 102 10.18 6.26 4.40
N ALA A 103 10.89 6.10 5.50
CA ALA A 103 12.34 6.15 5.54
C ALA A 103 12.92 4.80 5.07
N ASP A 104 12.90 4.57 3.77
CA ASP A 104 13.55 3.41 3.16
C ASP A 104 15.03 3.71 2.90
N ASP A 105 15.91 2.71 3.11
CA ASP A 105 17.36 2.84 2.88
C ASP A 105 17.80 2.02 1.66
N PRO A 106 17.84 2.62 0.46
CA PRO A 106 18.25 1.92 -0.76
C PRO A 106 19.75 1.63 -0.83
N ASN A 107 20.57 2.30 0.00
CA ASN A 107 22.03 2.14 0.02
C ASN A 107 22.52 1.11 1.04
N GLY A 108 21.64 0.66 1.92
CA GLY A 108 21.95 -0.37 2.90
C GLY A 108 22.10 -1.78 2.27
N PRO A 109 22.52 -2.76 3.07
CA PRO A 109 22.58 -4.14 2.60
C PRO A 109 21.17 -4.67 2.29
N LEU A 110 21.04 -5.47 1.23
CA LEU A 110 19.77 -6.03 0.79
C LEU A 110 19.06 -6.78 1.92
N GLN A 111 17.79 -6.45 2.12
CA GLN A 111 16.83 -7.19 2.90
C GLN A 111 15.49 -7.21 2.15
N PHE A 112 15.21 -8.35 1.53
CA PHE A 112 14.01 -8.54 0.72
C PHE A 112 13.23 -9.74 1.25
N GLN A 113 12.06 -9.50 1.85
CA GLN A 113 11.23 -10.54 2.43
C GLN A 113 10.14 -10.98 1.47
N ILE A 114 10.01 -12.30 1.29
CA ILE A 114 9.00 -12.92 0.44
C ILE A 114 7.71 -13.11 1.25
N SER A 115 6.63 -12.52 0.76
CA SER A 115 5.29 -12.57 1.40
C SER A 115 4.27 -13.38 0.61
N ALA A 116 4.53 -13.63 -0.68
CA ALA A 116 3.66 -14.45 -1.53
C ALA A 116 4.49 -15.23 -2.56
N LEU A 117 3.91 -16.31 -3.06
CA LEU A 117 4.49 -17.11 -4.15
C LEU A 117 3.53 -17.17 -5.33
N ASP A 118 4.12 -17.24 -6.50
CA ASP A 118 3.45 -17.55 -7.76
C ASP A 118 4.27 -18.58 -8.53
N TYR A 119 3.73 -19.11 -9.60
CA TYR A 119 4.37 -20.13 -10.42
C TYR A 119 4.16 -19.89 -11.91
N SER A 120 5.21 -20.10 -12.67
CA SER A 120 5.15 -20.08 -14.14
C SER A 120 5.81 -21.36 -14.68
N SER A 121 5.19 -21.97 -15.69
CA SER A 121 5.75 -23.12 -16.36
C SER A 121 7.09 -22.86 -17.06
N TYR A 122 7.44 -21.58 -17.31
CA TYR A 122 8.67 -21.18 -17.97
C TYR A 122 9.81 -20.87 -17.00
N VAL A 123 9.52 -20.24 -15.87
CA VAL A 123 10.54 -19.73 -14.94
C VAL A 123 10.48 -20.38 -13.56
N GLY A 124 9.53 -21.28 -13.35
CA GLY A 124 9.34 -21.97 -12.08
C GLY A 124 8.70 -21.09 -11.02
N ARG A 125 9.19 -21.22 -9.77
CA ARG A 125 8.70 -20.44 -8.63
C ARG A 125 9.06 -18.96 -8.79
N ILE A 126 8.09 -18.11 -8.42
CA ILE A 126 8.22 -16.66 -8.42
C ILE A 126 7.95 -16.19 -6.99
N GLY A 127 8.96 -15.62 -6.35
CA GLY A 127 8.81 -14.98 -5.05
C GLY A 127 8.35 -13.55 -5.19
N ILE A 128 7.31 -13.16 -4.46
CA ILE A 128 6.78 -11.80 -4.42
C ILE A 128 6.94 -11.26 -3.02
N GLY A 129 7.41 -10.04 -2.91
CA GLY A 129 7.61 -9.43 -1.61
C GLY A 129 7.99 -7.97 -1.68
N ARG A 130 8.34 -7.42 -0.52
CA ARG A 130 8.80 -6.05 -0.38
C ARG A 130 10.30 -6.01 -0.08
N ILE A 131 11.00 -5.11 -0.74
CA ILE A 131 12.39 -4.78 -0.40
C ILE A 131 12.34 -3.83 0.81
N ASN A 132 12.81 -4.30 1.96
CA ASN A 132 12.83 -3.51 3.19
C ASN A 132 14.07 -2.60 3.26
N ARG A 133 15.18 -3.02 2.63
CA ARG A 133 16.44 -2.28 2.60
C ARG A 133 17.28 -2.73 1.40
N GLY A 134 18.10 -1.81 0.90
CA GLY A 134 19.04 -2.09 -0.19
C GLY A 134 18.40 -2.16 -1.56
N THR A 135 19.10 -2.76 -2.48
CA THR A 135 18.72 -2.89 -3.88
C THR A 135 18.94 -4.33 -4.35
N VAL A 136 18.03 -4.87 -5.14
CA VAL A 136 18.16 -6.17 -5.81
C VAL A 136 18.27 -5.99 -7.33
N ARG A 137 19.13 -6.77 -7.97
CA ARG A 137 19.39 -6.72 -9.43
C ARG A 137 19.13 -8.06 -10.09
N GLY A 138 18.71 -8.03 -11.35
CA GLY A 138 18.71 -9.22 -12.19
C GLY A 138 20.13 -9.77 -12.38
N GLY A 139 20.30 -11.09 -12.29
CA GLY A 139 21.59 -11.75 -12.38
C GLY A 139 22.45 -11.75 -11.10
N GLU A 140 21.98 -11.10 -10.04
CA GLU A 140 22.72 -10.97 -8.78
C GLU A 140 22.70 -12.27 -7.96
N THR A 141 23.81 -12.54 -7.27
CA THR A 141 23.91 -13.62 -6.29
C THR A 141 23.53 -13.07 -4.91
N VAL A 142 22.64 -13.77 -4.23
CA VAL A 142 22.09 -13.41 -2.92
C VAL A 142 22.19 -14.57 -1.96
N LEU A 143 22.02 -14.31 -0.67
CA LEU A 143 21.80 -15.31 0.35
C LEU A 143 20.31 -15.45 0.62
N LEU A 144 19.80 -16.66 0.54
CA LEU A 144 18.45 -17.03 0.91
C LEU A 144 18.44 -17.57 2.33
N MET A 145 17.62 -16.98 3.18
CA MET A 145 17.42 -17.40 4.57
C MET A 145 15.97 -17.87 4.74
N HIS A 146 15.78 -19.01 5.39
CA HIS A 146 14.47 -19.56 5.74
C HIS A 146 14.26 -19.49 7.26
N GLY A 147 13.29 -18.74 7.72
CA GLY A 147 12.83 -18.73 9.12
C GLY A 147 13.93 -18.88 10.15
N ASP A 148 13.87 -19.98 10.91
CA ASP A 148 14.84 -20.31 11.97
C ASP A 148 16.09 -21.07 11.49
N GLU A 149 16.23 -21.32 10.20
CA GLU A 149 17.41 -22.00 9.66
C GLU A 149 18.64 -21.11 9.79
N LYS A 150 19.69 -21.64 10.47
CA LYS A 150 20.91 -20.89 10.75
C LYS A 150 21.88 -20.80 9.58
N THR A 151 21.65 -21.57 8.52
CA THR A 151 22.59 -21.66 7.39
C THR A 151 21.97 -21.04 6.14
N PRO A 152 22.42 -19.85 5.74
CA PRO A 152 21.95 -19.24 4.51
C PRO A 152 22.41 -20.05 3.29
N VAL A 153 21.53 -20.14 2.28
CA VAL A 153 21.81 -20.80 1.00
C VAL A 153 22.11 -19.74 -0.06
N THR A 154 23.20 -19.93 -0.78
CA THR A 154 23.53 -19.05 -1.92
C THR A 154 22.57 -19.33 -3.08
N ALA A 155 21.94 -18.27 -3.60
CA ALA A 155 21.00 -18.35 -4.71
C ALA A 155 21.26 -17.22 -5.72
N LYS A 156 20.75 -17.39 -6.94
CA LYS A 156 20.89 -16.39 -8.00
C LYS A 156 19.52 -15.90 -8.44
N VAL A 157 19.31 -14.59 -8.39
CA VAL A 157 18.14 -13.94 -8.96
C VAL A 157 18.30 -13.88 -10.47
N ASN A 158 17.38 -14.47 -11.25
CA ASN A 158 17.44 -14.34 -12.71
C ASN A 158 16.88 -12.99 -13.15
N GLN A 159 15.65 -12.69 -12.77
CA GLN A 159 14.96 -11.47 -13.17
C GLN A 159 14.29 -10.83 -11.98
N VAL A 160 14.21 -9.51 -12.02
CA VAL A 160 13.38 -8.69 -11.14
C VAL A 160 12.23 -8.13 -11.97
N LEU A 161 11.00 -8.29 -11.48
CA LEU A 161 9.79 -7.87 -12.17
C LEU A 161 9.00 -6.88 -11.30
N ARG A 162 8.72 -5.71 -11.84
CA ARG A 162 7.87 -4.70 -11.23
C ARG A 162 6.42 -4.88 -11.69
N PHE A 163 5.47 -4.59 -10.82
CA PHE A 163 4.05 -4.58 -11.16
C PHE A 163 3.66 -3.27 -11.82
N ARG A 164 3.00 -3.38 -12.97
CA ARG A 164 2.39 -2.25 -13.69
C ARG A 164 0.93 -2.57 -13.98
N GLY A 165 0.06 -2.14 -13.07
CA GLY A 165 -1.32 -2.60 -13.07
C GLY A 165 -1.39 -4.11 -12.82
N LEU A 166 -1.96 -4.87 -13.75
CA LEU A 166 -2.05 -6.34 -13.70
C LEU A 166 -0.88 -7.06 -14.36
N GLU A 167 -0.03 -6.34 -15.07
CA GLU A 167 1.12 -6.89 -15.79
C GLU A 167 2.40 -6.82 -14.97
N ARG A 168 3.39 -7.64 -15.37
CA ARG A 168 4.73 -7.64 -14.78
C ARG A 168 5.74 -7.24 -15.85
N GLU A 169 6.55 -6.25 -15.53
CA GLU A 169 7.59 -5.72 -16.39
C GLU A 169 8.95 -6.07 -15.82
N VAL A 170 9.83 -6.65 -16.65
CA VAL A 170 11.22 -6.93 -16.24
C VAL A 170 11.98 -5.62 -16.11
N VAL A 171 12.58 -5.41 -14.94
CA VAL A 171 13.41 -4.23 -14.65
C VAL A 171 14.82 -4.63 -14.30
N PRO A 172 15.83 -3.78 -14.57
CA PRO A 172 17.23 -4.09 -14.27
C PRO A 172 17.51 -4.19 -12.77
N PHE A 173 16.79 -3.42 -11.98
CA PHE A 173 16.88 -3.42 -10.51
C PHE A 173 15.59 -2.90 -9.87
N ALA A 174 15.48 -3.14 -8.57
CA ALA A 174 14.49 -2.53 -7.69
C ALA A 174 15.12 -2.23 -6.33
N GLU A 175 14.57 -1.27 -5.60
CA GLU A 175 15.17 -0.74 -4.38
C GLU A 175 14.21 -0.75 -3.20
N ALA A 176 14.72 -0.43 -2.02
CA ALA A 176 13.96 -0.38 -0.77
C ALA A 176 12.68 0.44 -0.93
N GLY A 177 11.56 -0.15 -0.51
CA GLY A 177 10.21 0.40 -0.69
C GLY A 177 9.41 -0.27 -1.80
N ASP A 178 10.08 -0.79 -2.83
CA ASP A 178 9.41 -1.47 -3.94
C ASP A 178 8.80 -2.83 -3.52
N ILE A 179 7.65 -3.14 -4.10
CA ILE A 179 7.05 -4.49 -4.09
C ILE A 179 7.31 -5.08 -5.47
N VAL A 180 8.07 -6.18 -5.51
CA VAL A 180 8.50 -6.81 -6.76
C VAL A 180 8.34 -8.32 -6.73
N ALA A 181 8.38 -8.91 -7.90
CA ALA A 181 8.52 -10.35 -8.08
C ALA A 181 9.93 -10.68 -8.56
N ILE A 182 10.44 -11.82 -8.12
CA ILE A 182 11.73 -12.38 -8.60
C ILE A 182 11.57 -13.84 -9.00
N ASN A 183 12.40 -14.27 -9.92
CA ASN A 183 12.51 -15.69 -10.32
C ASN A 183 13.96 -16.16 -10.32
N GLY A 184 14.16 -17.47 -10.52
CA GLY A 184 15.48 -18.11 -10.58
C GLY A 184 15.91 -18.81 -9.29
N ILE A 185 15.12 -18.72 -8.21
CA ILE A 185 15.41 -19.34 -6.92
C ILE A 185 14.42 -20.49 -6.68
N GLU A 186 14.89 -21.74 -6.79
CA GLU A 186 14.01 -22.92 -6.71
C GLU A 186 13.40 -23.15 -5.33
N ASN A 187 14.18 -22.93 -4.27
CA ASN A 187 13.79 -23.19 -2.89
C ASN A 187 13.22 -21.96 -2.17
N ILE A 188 12.65 -21.02 -2.92
CA ILE A 188 12.03 -19.84 -2.33
C ILE A 188 10.66 -20.18 -1.76
N ASP A 189 10.40 -19.74 -0.51
CA ASP A 189 9.14 -19.93 0.18
C ASP A 189 8.64 -18.64 0.84
N ILE A 190 7.36 -18.64 1.24
CA ILE A 190 6.80 -17.52 2.02
C ILE A 190 7.54 -17.42 3.36
N GLY A 191 7.93 -16.20 3.73
CA GLY A 191 8.74 -15.92 4.91
C GLY A 191 10.25 -15.97 4.65
N SER A 192 10.69 -16.48 3.49
CA SER A 192 12.10 -16.40 3.11
C SER A 192 12.56 -14.95 2.98
N THR A 193 13.81 -14.71 3.35
CA THR A 193 14.45 -13.39 3.22
C THR A 193 15.70 -13.50 2.36
N LEU A 194 15.81 -12.64 1.36
CA LEU A 194 17.01 -12.49 0.56
C LEU A 194 17.88 -11.40 1.15
N CYS A 195 19.16 -11.71 1.32
CA CYS A 195 20.17 -10.82 1.85
C CYS A 195 21.36 -10.69 0.89
N LYS A 196 22.13 -9.62 1.05
CA LYS A 196 23.38 -9.44 0.33
C LYS A 196 24.43 -10.45 0.79
N VAL A 197 25.23 -10.98 -0.16
CA VAL A 197 26.38 -11.85 0.16
C VAL A 197 27.43 -11.03 0.91
N GLY A 198 27.93 -11.56 2.03
CA GLY A 198 29.02 -10.96 2.79
C GLY A 198 28.61 -9.97 3.88
N ASN A 199 27.34 -10.00 4.28
CA ASN A 199 26.82 -9.22 5.43
C ASN A 199 26.27 -10.15 6.50
#